data_739e40c7aeef3d2dcea56f3906f25528
#
_entry.id   739e40c7aeef3d2dcea56f3906f25528
#
_cell.length_a   1.000
_cell.length_b   1.000
_cell.length_c   1.000
_cell.angle_alpha   90.00
_cell.angle_beta   90.00
_cell.angle_gamma   90.00
#
_symmetry.space_group_name_H-M   'P 1'
#
loop_
_entity.id
_entity.type
_entity.pdbx_description
1 polymer ?
#
loop_
_entity_poly.entity_id
_entity_poly.type
_entity_poly.pdbx_seq_one_letter_code
_entity_poly.pdbx_strand_id
1 'polypeptide(L)'
;MQNQFRVDVRRDGEAAVVSVSGELDLASGPELESELDQLCGPETKLVVIDLRKLDFMDSTGLSIIVRAHQRMAGEGCEMGLVKGSQQVQRLLDLTGVADRLRLVDTPEELLNGR
;
A
#
# COMPACT_ATOMS: atom_id res chain seq x y z
N MET A 1 -4.72 24.10 8.70
CA MET A 1 -4.17 23.60 7.43
C MET A 1 -4.51 22.14 7.24
N GLN A 2 -4.98 21.80 6.08
CA GLN A 2 -5.37 20.45 5.84
C GLN A 2 -4.28 19.67 5.15
N ASN A 3 -4.16 18.43 5.57
CA ASN A 3 -3.26 17.50 4.98
C ASN A 3 -4.00 16.81 3.84
N GLN A 4 -3.59 17.07 2.63
CA GLN A 4 -4.30 16.54 1.49
C GLN A 4 -3.83 15.13 1.18
N PHE A 5 -4.75 14.20 1.25
CA PHE A 5 -4.47 12.83 0.87
C PHE A 5 -4.39 12.73 -0.65
N ARG A 6 -3.38 12.01 -1.15
CA ARG A 6 -3.22 11.78 -2.58
C ARG A 6 -2.82 10.35 -2.85
N VAL A 7 -3.34 9.83 -3.94
CA VAL A 7 -2.96 8.50 -4.43
C VAL A 7 -2.54 8.67 -5.88
N ASP A 8 -1.32 8.25 -6.19
CA ASP A 8 -0.81 8.25 -7.55
C ASP A 8 -0.46 6.83 -7.94
N VAL A 9 -0.90 6.39 -9.10
CA VAL A 9 -0.65 5.04 -9.60
C VAL A 9 0.25 5.10 -10.83
N ARG A 10 1.34 4.36 -10.78
CA ARG A 10 2.25 4.23 -11.91
C ARG A 10 2.37 2.75 -12.28
N ARG A 11 2.21 2.45 -13.55
CA ARG A 11 2.34 1.08 -14.01
C ARG A 11 3.76 0.81 -14.50
N ASP A 12 4.21 -0.42 -14.27
CA ASP A 12 5.52 -0.88 -14.71
C ASP A 12 5.34 -2.34 -15.13
N GLY A 13 4.97 -2.55 -16.41
CA GLY A 13 4.65 -3.88 -16.89
C GLY A 13 3.46 -4.45 -16.14
N GLU A 14 3.63 -5.61 -15.53
CA GLU A 14 2.58 -6.27 -14.77
C GLU A 14 2.51 -5.79 -13.32
N ALA A 15 3.33 -4.81 -12.96
CA ALA A 15 3.31 -4.24 -11.63
C ALA A 15 2.66 -2.87 -11.64
N ALA A 16 2.09 -2.49 -10.48
CA ALA A 16 1.57 -1.16 -10.26
C ALA A 16 2.17 -0.64 -8.97
N VAL A 17 2.66 0.60 -9.00
CA VAL A 17 3.19 1.28 -7.81
C VAL A 17 2.17 2.33 -7.41
N VAL A 18 1.61 2.16 -6.22
CA VAL A 18 0.59 3.05 -5.66
C VAL A 18 1.27 3.91 -4.60
N SER A 19 1.53 5.15 -4.94
CA SER A 19 2.17 6.08 -4.00
C SER A 19 1.10 6.86 -3.27
N VAL A 20 1.15 6.83 -1.93
CA VAL A 20 0.18 7.54 -1.10
C VAL A 20 0.89 8.62 -0.30
N SER A 21 0.24 9.75 -0.12
CA SER A 21 0.77 10.84 0.67
C SER A 21 -0.35 11.47 1.50
N GLY A 22 0.04 12.21 2.53
CA GLY A 22 -0.91 12.84 3.43
C GLY A 22 -1.28 11.94 4.58
N GLU A 23 -2.55 11.90 4.93
CA GLU A 23 -3.04 11.09 6.05
C GLU A 23 -4.03 10.04 5.56
N LEU A 24 -3.75 8.80 5.88
CA LEU A 24 -4.63 7.70 5.54
C LEU A 24 -5.44 7.31 6.77
N ASP A 25 -6.72 7.67 6.73
CA ASP A 25 -7.62 7.51 7.87
C ASP A 25 -9.02 7.15 7.38
N LEU A 26 -10.00 7.27 8.28
CA LEU A 26 -11.38 6.93 7.94
C LEU A 26 -11.90 7.74 6.76
N ALA A 27 -11.53 9.02 6.67
CA ALA A 27 -12.04 9.89 5.60
C ALA A 27 -11.40 9.59 4.25
N SER A 28 -10.10 9.29 4.23
CA SER A 28 -9.36 9.09 2.98
C SER A 28 -9.29 7.63 2.54
N GLY A 29 -9.51 6.71 3.48
CA GLY A 29 -9.40 5.27 3.20
C GLY A 29 -10.16 4.80 1.97
N PRO A 30 -11.43 5.23 1.80
CA PRO A 30 -12.19 4.77 0.64
C PRO A 30 -11.57 5.13 -0.71
N GLU A 31 -10.86 6.25 -0.78
CA GLU A 31 -10.17 6.61 -2.02
C GLU A 31 -9.07 5.62 -2.35
N LEU A 32 -8.27 5.23 -1.36
CA LEU A 32 -7.24 4.22 -1.57
C LEU A 32 -7.86 2.88 -1.94
N GLU A 33 -8.92 2.49 -1.23
CA GLU A 33 -9.57 1.21 -1.49
C GLU A 33 -10.08 1.15 -2.93
N SER A 34 -10.69 2.25 -3.41
CA SER A 34 -11.18 2.32 -4.77
C SER A 34 -10.06 2.15 -5.79
N GLU A 35 -8.92 2.81 -5.55
CA GLU A 35 -7.79 2.67 -6.47
C GLU A 35 -7.25 1.25 -6.49
N LEU A 36 -7.17 0.61 -5.33
CA LEU A 36 -6.68 -0.76 -5.26
C LEU A 36 -7.64 -1.72 -5.94
N ASP A 37 -8.95 -1.49 -5.82
CA ASP A 37 -9.94 -2.32 -6.49
C ASP A 37 -9.81 -2.26 -8.01
N GLN A 38 -9.47 -1.09 -8.53
CA GLN A 38 -9.32 -0.92 -9.98
C GLN A 38 -8.09 -1.61 -10.54
N LEU A 39 -7.12 -1.92 -9.67
CA LEU A 39 -5.90 -2.59 -10.10
C LEU A 39 -6.04 -4.10 -10.17
N CYS A 40 -7.06 -4.65 -9.52
CA CYS A 40 -7.27 -6.09 -9.52
C CYS A 40 -7.70 -6.57 -10.89
N GLY A 41 -7.00 -7.56 -11.42
CA GLY A 41 -7.33 -8.11 -12.72
C GLY A 41 -6.17 -8.96 -13.25
N PRO A 42 -6.36 -9.57 -14.42
CA PRO A 42 -5.35 -10.50 -14.94
C PRO A 42 -4.05 -9.83 -15.36
N GLU A 43 -4.07 -8.50 -15.53
CA GLU A 43 -2.90 -7.79 -15.99
C GLU A 43 -1.97 -7.35 -14.87
N THR A 44 -2.40 -7.47 -13.61
CA THR A 44 -1.61 -6.99 -12.48
C THR A 44 -1.16 -8.19 -11.65
N LYS A 45 0.14 -8.39 -11.60
CA LYS A 45 0.73 -9.50 -10.83
C LYS A 45 1.40 -9.04 -9.55
N LEU A 46 1.67 -7.73 -9.44
CA LEU A 46 2.34 -7.16 -8.27
C LEU A 46 1.81 -5.76 -8.02
N VAL A 47 1.42 -5.48 -6.79
CA VAL A 47 1.04 -4.13 -6.36
C VAL A 47 2.00 -3.72 -5.26
N VAL A 48 2.65 -2.58 -5.46
CA VAL A 48 3.58 -2.01 -4.50
C VAL A 48 2.93 -0.76 -3.92
N ILE A 49 2.66 -0.75 -2.63
CA ILE A 49 2.12 0.45 -1.97
C ILE A 49 3.28 1.19 -1.33
N ASP A 50 3.55 2.39 -1.84
CA ASP A 50 4.68 3.19 -1.40
C ASP A 50 4.21 4.17 -0.32
N LEU A 51 4.67 3.94 0.90
CA LEU A 51 4.26 4.71 2.08
C LEU A 51 5.25 5.81 2.46
N ARG A 52 6.27 6.04 1.63
CA ARG A 52 7.35 6.96 2.01
C ARG A 52 6.87 8.39 2.24
N LYS A 53 5.82 8.80 1.54
CA LYS A 53 5.28 10.17 1.65
C LYS A 53 4.04 10.25 2.51
N LEU A 54 3.67 9.15 3.16
CA LEU A 54 2.52 9.14 4.04
C LEU A 54 2.92 9.69 5.41
N ASP A 55 2.21 10.71 5.88
CA ASP A 55 2.53 11.36 7.14
C ASP A 55 1.91 10.64 8.34
N PHE A 56 0.78 9.98 8.12
CA PHE A 56 0.03 9.37 9.21
C PHE A 56 -0.87 8.27 8.67
N MET A 57 -1.02 7.20 9.45
CA MET A 57 -1.97 6.14 9.15
C MET A 57 -2.58 5.66 10.46
N ASP A 58 -3.90 5.49 10.48
CA ASP A 58 -4.59 4.92 11.63
C ASP A 58 -5.00 3.48 11.34
N SER A 59 -5.73 2.87 12.28
CA SER A 59 -6.13 1.47 12.13
C SER A 59 -7.08 1.25 10.96
N THR A 60 -7.86 2.28 10.58
CA THR A 60 -8.74 2.18 9.42
C THR A 60 -7.93 2.00 8.14
N GLY A 61 -6.89 2.84 7.98
CA GLY A 61 -6.02 2.72 6.82
C GLY A 61 -5.30 1.39 6.78
N LEU A 62 -4.82 0.96 7.94
CA LEU A 62 -4.16 -0.33 8.03
C LEU A 62 -5.09 -1.48 7.62
N SER A 63 -6.34 -1.43 8.06
CA SER A 63 -7.32 -2.46 7.71
C SER A 63 -7.55 -2.54 6.21
N ILE A 64 -7.56 -1.41 5.54
CA ILE A 64 -7.74 -1.38 4.08
C ILE A 64 -6.58 -2.08 3.40
N ILE A 65 -5.35 -1.81 3.85
CA ILE A 65 -4.17 -2.45 3.27
C ILE A 65 -4.20 -3.96 3.51
N VAL A 66 -4.56 -4.39 4.72
CA VAL A 66 -4.62 -5.81 5.04
C VAL A 66 -5.67 -6.53 4.21
N ARG A 67 -6.87 -5.94 4.07
CA ARG A 67 -7.93 -6.55 3.28
C ARG A 67 -7.53 -6.64 1.80
N ALA A 68 -6.88 -5.60 1.29
CA ALA A 68 -6.41 -5.62 -0.08
C ALA A 68 -5.39 -6.74 -0.30
N HIS A 69 -4.48 -6.91 0.65
CA HIS A 69 -3.49 -7.98 0.57
C HIS A 69 -4.16 -9.35 0.51
N GLN A 70 -5.14 -9.58 1.38
CA GLN A 70 -5.83 -10.87 1.41
C GLN A 70 -6.58 -11.14 0.11
N ARG A 71 -7.25 -10.11 -0.43
CA ARG A 71 -7.99 -10.26 -1.67
C ARG A 71 -7.05 -10.54 -2.84
N MET A 72 -5.95 -9.80 -2.94
CA MET A 72 -5.00 -9.97 -4.03
C MET A 72 -4.31 -11.32 -3.97
N ALA A 73 -3.99 -11.79 -2.76
CA ALA A 73 -3.39 -13.11 -2.62
C ALA A 73 -4.30 -14.19 -3.19
N GLY A 74 -5.61 -14.05 -2.98
CA GLY A 74 -6.58 -15.00 -3.53
C GLY A 74 -6.71 -14.94 -5.04
N GLU A 75 -6.21 -13.87 -5.65
CA GLU A 75 -6.28 -13.67 -7.10
C GLU A 75 -4.93 -13.87 -7.78
N GLY A 76 -3.94 -14.34 -7.04
CA GLY A 76 -2.61 -14.57 -7.61
C GLY A 76 -1.79 -13.31 -7.80
N CYS A 77 -2.13 -12.25 -7.09
CA CYS A 77 -1.41 -10.98 -7.16
C CYS A 77 -0.63 -10.76 -5.87
N GLU A 78 0.66 -10.52 -6.00
CA GLU A 78 1.50 -10.20 -4.85
C GLU A 78 1.36 -8.75 -4.47
N MET A 79 1.49 -8.46 -3.17
CA MET A 79 1.47 -7.09 -2.68
C MET A 79 2.62 -6.88 -1.70
N GLY A 80 3.32 -5.77 -1.87
CA GLY A 80 4.38 -5.39 -0.95
C GLY A 80 4.24 -3.93 -0.57
N LEU A 81 4.95 -3.54 0.49
CA LEU A 81 4.92 -2.18 1.02
C LEU A 81 6.32 -1.60 1.03
N VAL A 82 6.42 -0.33 0.68
CA VAL A 82 7.66 0.43 0.87
C VAL A 82 7.51 1.19 2.18
N LYS A 83 8.50 1.03 3.06
CA LYS A 83 8.46 1.58 4.41
C LYS A 83 8.27 3.08 4.41
N GLY A 84 7.50 3.56 5.38
CA GLY A 84 7.21 4.97 5.54
C GLY A 84 7.85 5.56 6.76
N SER A 85 7.18 6.57 7.35
CA SER A 85 7.66 7.28 8.52
C SER A 85 7.70 6.35 9.73
N GLN A 86 8.32 6.83 10.82
CA GLN A 86 8.37 6.07 12.06
C GLN A 86 6.98 5.79 12.61
N GLN A 87 6.04 6.75 12.48
CA GLN A 87 4.68 6.55 12.96
C GLN A 87 4.00 5.42 12.22
N VAL A 88 4.12 5.41 10.89
CA VAL A 88 3.52 4.37 10.07
C VAL A 88 4.19 3.03 10.37
N GLN A 89 5.52 3.01 10.46
CA GLN A 89 6.23 1.77 10.72
C GLN A 89 5.89 1.20 12.09
N ARG A 90 5.75 2.07 13.10
CA ARG A 90 5.40 1.62 14.43
C ARG A 90 4.03 0.93 14.43
N LEU A 91 3.07 1.50 13.68
CA LEU A 91 1.74 0.89 13.59
C LEU A 91 1.82 -0.48 12.96
N LEU A 92 2.61 -0.63 11.90
CA LEU A 92 2.78 -1.93 11.26
C LEU A 92 3.43 -2.94 12.20
N ASP A 93 4.42 -2.51 12.96
CA ASP A 93 5.13 -3.38 13.90
C ASP A 93 4.25 -3.83 15.05
N LEU A 94 3.49 -2.88 15.62
CA LEU A 94 2.66 -3.18 16.80
C LEU A 94 1.50 -4.10 16.48
N THR A 95 1.03 -4.09 15.26
CA THR A 95 -0.13 -4.91 14.86
C THR A 95 0.26 -6.25 14.27
N GLY A 96 1.57 -6.49 14.08
CA GLY A 96 2.05 -7.73 13.50
C GLY A 96 1.92 -7.81 11.99
N VAL A 97 1.45 -6.75 11.36
CA VAL A 97 1.28 -6.73 9.90
C VAL A 97 2.64 -6.81 9.20
N ALA A 98 3.68 -6.24 9.82
CA ALA A 98 5.02 -6.28 9.26
C ALA A 98 5.53 -7.72 9.04
N ASP A 99 5.02 -8.67 9.81
CA ASP A 99 5.43 -10.06 9.69
C ASP A 99 4.70 -10.78 8.56
N ARG A 100 3.62 -10.20 8.06
CA ARG A 100 2.77 -10.83 7.06
C ARG A 100 2.96 -10.25 5.67
N LEU A 101 3.37 -8.99 5.61
CA LEU A 101 3.53 -8.27 4.35
C LEU A 101 5.00 -8.09 4.05
N ARG A 102 5.35 -8.15 2.78
CA ARG A 102 6.71 -7.91 2.37
C ARG A 102 7.01 -6.42 2.47
N LEU A 103 7.96 -6.06 3.32
CA LEU A 103 8.37 -4.67 3.53
C LEU A 103 9.74 -4.45 2.95
N VAL A 104 9.90 -3.40 2.18
CA VAL A 104 11.17 -3.05 1.56
C VAL A 104 11.43 -1.56 1.74
N ASP A 105 12.64 -1.12 1.43
CA ASP A 105 13.02 0.28 1.58
C ASP A 105 12.74 1.10 0.33
N THR A 106 12.72 0.47 -0.83
CA THR A 106 12.45 1.15 -2.10
C THR A 106 11.57 0.28 -2.98
N PRO A 107 10.78 0.91 -3.89
CA PRO A 107 9.96 0.11 -4.82
C PRO A 107 10.80 -0.81 -5.69
N GLU A 108 12.02 -0.40 -6.04
CA GLU A 108 12.89 -1.17 -6.92
C GLU A 108 13.21 -2.54 -6.36
N GLU A 109 13.25 -2.68 -5.04
CA GLU A 109 13.55 -3.98 -4.44
C GLU A 109 12.46 -5.00 -4.75
N LEU A 110 11.23 -4.55 -4.92
CA LEU A 110 10.14 -5.44 -5.32
C LEU A 110 10.06 -5.58 -6.83
N LEU A 111 10.24 -4.48 -7.55
CA LEU A 111 10.12 -4.49 -9.01
C LEU A 111 11.22 -5.31 -9.66
N ASN A 112 12.44 -5.22 -9.15
CA ASN A 112 13.57 -5.91 -9.74
C ASN A 112 13.65 -7.38 -9.33
N GLY A 113 12.87 -7.78 -8.34
CA GLY A 113 12.86 -9.15 -7.88
C GLY A 113 11.92 -10.06 -8.64
N ARG A 114 11.26 -9.53 -9.67
CA ARG A 114 10.29 -10.30 -10.44
C ARG A 114 10.96 -11.19 -11.47
#